data_f70090c195b5f4ceae92964add9bf415
#
_entry.id   f70090c195b5f4ceae92964add9bf415
#
_cell.length_a   1.000
_cell.length_b   1.000
_cell.length_c   1.000
_cell.angle_alpha   90.00
_cell.angle_beta   90.00
_cell.angle_gamma   90.00
#
_symmetry.space_group_name_H-M   'P 1'
#
loop_
_entity.id
_entity.type
_entity.pdbx_description
1 polymer ?
#
loop_
_entity_poly.entity_id
_entity_poly.type
_entity_poly.pdbx_seq_one_letter_code
_entity_poly.pdbx_strand_id
1 'polypeptide(L)'
;MIEAHRLSKQFGTFHAVRAIDLEVRPGELLALLGPNGAGKTTTVRMLGAILRPSSGSARICGLDVVTDAQTIRGKVGLLTEYPGLYGRMIATEYLDFFGSLLGLDVATREARTDLLLQQFGLWDARERKLDGYSKGMKQKIALVRALIHDPPVLFLDEPTTAMDPQSARTVRDAIGELRQADRAILLTTHNLAEAELLADRIAIIRGGQIIALGTFAELSRQLLGAPIYELRLAVPHNIAPAVPALADLITVEDASGQTLRYRCTEPNLINPQLLARLAARNLPVVALAEVPRSLEDVYLRIVAEDAAAPKQPPVPHQEALAANEVLQQLIEADL
;
A
#
# COMPACT_ATOMS: atom_id res chain seq x y z
N MET A 1 7.09 -8.29 13.56
CA MET A 1 5.65 -8.49 13.88
C MET A 1 5.00 -9.43 12.87
N ILE A 2 5.14 -9.18 11.59
CA ILE A 2 4.75 -10.07 10.49
C ILE A 2 6.02 -10.54 9.81
N GLU A 3 6.19 -11.84 9.61
CA GLU A 3 7.36 -12.43 8.96
C GLU A 3 6.88 -13.51 7.99
N ALA A 4 7.41 -13.49 6.77
CA ALA A 4 7.17 -14.52 5.75
C ALA A 4 8.50 -14.90 5.10
N HIS A 5 8.78 -16.20 5.00
CA HIS A 5 9.99 -16.75 4.41
C HIS A 5 9.63 -17.73 3.30
N ARG A 6 9.99 -17.38 2.06
CA ARG A 6 9.71 -18.13 0.83
C ARG A 6 8.26 -18.60 0.75
N LEU A 7 7.34 -17.77 1.25
CA LEU A 7 5.92 -18.08 1.35
C LEU A 7 5.32 -18.28 -0.03
N SER A 8 4.64 -19.41 -0.25
CA SER A 8 4.10 -19.77 -1.57
C SER A 8 2.70 -20.34 -1.47
N LYS A 9 1.89 -20.07 -2.49
CA LYS A 9 0.56 -20.69 -2.66
C LYS A 9 0.35 -21.12 -4.09
N GLN A 10 -0.04 -22.39 -4.23
CA GLN A 10 -0.40 -23.00 -5.49
C GLN A 10 -1.82 -23.54 -5.42
N PHE A 11 -2.61 -23.32 -6.46
CA PHE A 11 -3.94 -23.88 -6.68
C PHE A 11 -3.88 -24.72 -7.98
N GLY A 12 -3.96 -26.05 -7.87
CA GLY A 12 -3.71 -26.92 -9.02
C GLY A 12 -2.36 -26.60 -9.67
N THR A 13 -2.38 -26.19 -10.93
CA THR A 13 -1.19 -25.78 -11.69
C THR A 13 -0.85 -24.29 -11.53
N PHE A 14 -1.78 -23.49 -11.00
CA PHE A 14 -1.61 -22.04 -10.87
C PHE A 14 -0.85 -21.66 -9.60
N HIS A 15 0.26 -20.95 -9.77
CA HIS A 15 1.04 -20.37 -8.68
C HIS A 15 0.57 -18.93 -8.39
N ALA A 16 -0.28 -18.77 -7.40
CA ALA A 16 -0.79 -17.45 -6.98
C ALA A 16 0.25 -16.61 -6.23
N VAL A 17 1.12 -17.26 -5.44
CA VAL A 17 2.24 -16.62 -4.72
C VAL A 17 3.46 -17.54 -4.84
N ARG A 18 4.63 -16.95 -5.12
CA ARG A 18 5.87 -17.67 -5.47
C ARG A 18 7.01 -17.22 -4.59
N ALA A 19 7.26 -17.96 -3.51
CA ALA A 19 8.42 -17.81 -2.63
C ALA A 19 8.69 -16.35 -2.20
N ILE A 20 7.66 -15.64 -1.72
CA ILE A 20 7.83 -14.27 -1.25
C ILE A 20 8.48 -14.24 0.14
N ASP A 21 9.37 -13.26 0.32
CA ASP A 21 9.94 -12.88 1.60
C ASP A 21 9.38 -11.50 1.97
N LEU A 22 8.83 -11.36 3.18
CA LEU A 22 8.18 -10.14 3.64
C LEU A 22 8.35 -10.00 5.15
N GLU A 23 8.68 -8.78 5.58
CA GLU A 23 8.74 -8.42 7.00
C GLU A 23 8.01 -7.09 7.22
N VAL A 24 7.13 -7.05 8.24
CA VAL A 24 6.53 -5.81 8.74
C VAL A 24 6.83 -5.68 10.23
N ARG A 25 7.42 -4.55 10.61
CA ARG A 25 7.85 -4.26 11.97
C ARG A 25 6.70 -3.69 12.81
N PRO A 26 6.80 -3.73 14.16
CA PRO A 26 5.91 -2.95 15.00
C PRO A 26 5.94 -1.47 14.61
N GLY A 27 4.78 -0.82 14.58
CA GLY A 27 4.63 0.59 14.20
C GLY A 27 4.74 0.89 12.71
N GLU A 28 5.01 -0.12 11.87
CA GLU A 28 5.19 0.04 10.43
C GLU A 28 3.88 -0.20 9.66
N LEU A 29 3.62 0.64 8.65
CA LEU A 29 2.66 0.39 7.59
C LEU A 29 3.40 0.03 6.30
N LEU A 30 3.30 -1.25 5.90
CA LEU A 30 3.81 -1.73 4.64
C LEU A 30 2.68 -1.82 3.61
N ALA A 31 2.87 -1.20 2.43
CA ALA A 31 1.95 -1.37 1.31
C ALA A 31 2.42 -2.53 0.40
N LEU A 32 1.56 -3.50 0.16
CA LEU A 32 1.74 -4.53 -0.88
C LEU A 32 1.02 -4.06 -2.14
N LEU A 33 1.78 -3.42 -3.03
CA LEU A 33 1.30 -2.77 -4.24
C LEU A 33 1.40 -3.70 -5.45
N GLY A 34 0.35 -3.79 -6.25
CA GLY A 34 0.40 -4.56 -7.50
C GLY A 34 -0.95 -4.63 -8.21
N PRO A 35 -0.98 -5.08 -9.48
CA PRO A 35 -2.21 -5.20 -10.25
C PRO A 35 -3.15 -6.27 -9.68
N ASN A 36 -4.39 -6.30 -10.18
CA ASN A 36 -5.32 -7.38 -9.83
C ASN A 36 -4.76 -8.72 -10.30
N GLY A 37 -4.93 -9.75 -9.46
CA GLY A 37 -4.38 -11.08 -9.70
C GLY A 37 -2.88 -11.24 -9.38
N ALA A 38 -2.20 -10.21 -8.86
CA ALA A 38 -0.77 -10.29 -8.51
C ALA A 38 -0.46 -11.19 -7.30
N GLY A 39 -1.47 -11.62 -6.54
CA GLY A 39 -1.30 -12.45 -5.34
C GLY A 39 -1.49 -11.70 -4.00
N LYS A 40 -1.91 -10.43 -4.01
CA LYS A 40 -2.08 -9.59 -2.80
C LYS A 40 -3.02 -10.22 -1.77
N THR A 41 -4.29 -10.42 -2.16
CA THR A 41 -5.32 -11.03 -1.28
C THR A 41 -4.93 -12.43 -0.82
N THR A 42 -4.31 -13.25 -1.70
CA THR A 42 -3.81 -14.58 -1.34
C THR A 42 -2.73 -14.48 -0.26
N THR A 43 -1.81 -13.53 -0.37
CA THR A 43 -0.78 -13.28 0.64
C THR A 43 -1.40 -12.89 1.98
N VAL A 44 -2.34 -11.94 1.99
CA VAL A 44 -3.06 -11.52 3.21
C VAL A 44 -3.78 -12.70 3.85
N ARG A 45 -4.48 -13.53 3.08
CA ARG A 45 -5.19 -14.71 3.61
C ARG A 45 -4.25 -15.76 4.20
N MET A 46 -3.06 -15.96 3.64
CA MET A 46 -2.06 -16.85 4.25
C MET A 46 -1.52 -16.28 5.55
N LEU A 47 -1.17 -14.99 5.59
CA LEU A 47 -0.67 -14.31 6.79
C LEU A 47 -1.74 -14.24 7.89
N GLY A 48 -3.01 -14.02 7.52
CA GLY A 48 -4.15 -14.03 8.45
C GLY A 48 -4.58 -15.42 8.91
N ALA A 49 -3.81 -16.48 8.59
CA ALA A 49 -4.10 -17.88 8.94
C ALA A 49 -5.49 -18.36 8.50
N ILE A 50 -6.00 -17.82 7.37
CA ILE A 50 -7.25 -18.23 6.70
C ILE A 50 -6.94 -19.29 5.63
N LEU A 51 -5.81 -19.11 4.93
CA LEU A 51 -5.40 -19.98 3.83
C LEU A 51 -4.05 -20.63 4.16
N ARG A 52 -3.98 -21.95 4.15
CA ARG A 52 -2.74 -22.69 4.39
C ARG A 52 -1.76 -22.47 3.23
N PRO A 53 -0.50 -22.06 3.49
CA PRO A 53 0.56 -22.02 2.48
C PRO A 53 0.79 -23.40 1.84
N SER A 54 1.21 -23.42 0.57
CA SER A 54 1.66 -24.64 -0.11
C SER A 54 3.11 -24.98 0.24
N SER A 55 3.96 -23.94 0.47
CA SER A 55 5.33 -24.08 0.94
C SER A 55 5.81 -22.77 1.56
N GLY A 56 7.00 -22.81 2.18
CA GLY A 56 7.52 -21.70 2.96
C GLY A 56 6.89 -21.65 4.36
N SER A 57 7.13 -20.56 5.08
CA SER A 57 6.61 -20.34 6.43
C SER A 57 6.26 -18.87 6.65
N ALA A 58 5.35 -18.60 7.59
CA ALA A 58 5.08 -17.25 8.06
C ALA A 58 4.77 -17.25 9.55
N ARG A 59 5.08 -16.12 10.19
CA ARG A 59 4.80 -15.89 11.61
C ARG A 59 4.13 -14.56 11.83
N ILE A 60 3.16 -14.55 12.72
CA ILE A 60 2.47 -13.35 13.19
C ILE A 60 2.66 -13.24 14.70
N CYS A 61 3.29 -12.18 15.17
CA CYS A 61 3.65 -12.01 16.59
C CYS A 61 4.44 -13.22 17.16
N GLY A 62 5.31 -13.83 16.33
CA GLY A 62 6.09 -15.03 16.67
C GLY A 62 5.34 -16.36 16.54
N LEU A 63 4.02 -16.36 16.30
CA LEU A 63 3.17 -17.55 16.15
C LEU A 63 3.16 -18.01 14.68
N ASP A 64 3.20 -19.32 14.45
CA ASP A 64 3.20 -19.91 13.10
C ASP A 64 1.79 -19.93 12.50
N VAL A 65 1.63 -19.48 11.25
CA VAL A 65 0.32 -19.35 10.58
C VAL A 65 -0.39 -20.69 10.33
N VAL A 66 0.30 -21.82 10.46
CA VAL A 66 -0.27 -23.15 10.24
C VAL A 66 -0.66 -23.82 11.58
N THR A 67 0.27 -23.82 12.55
CA THR A 67 0.07 -24.53 13.83
C THR A 67 -0.73 -23.69 14.82
N ASP A 68 -0.61 -22.36 14.78
CA ASP A 68 -1.23 -21.46 15.77
C ASP A 68 -2.39 -20.63 15.17
N ALA A 69 -2.99 -21.12 14.08
CA ALA A 69 -3.98 -20.41 13.28
C ALA A 69 -5.13 -19.79 14.11
N GLN A 70 -5.68 -20.51 15.09
CA GLN A 70 -6.76 -20.03 15.93
C GLN A 70 -6.32 -18.85 16.81
N THR A 71 -5.13 -18.93 17.39
CA THR A 71 -4.56 -17.87 18.24
C THR A 71 -4.26 -16.62 17.41
N ILE A 72 -3.74 -16.79 16.19
CA ILE A 72 -3.45 -15.69 15.26
C ILE A 72 -4.71 -14.95 14.89
N ARG A 73 -5.82 -15.64 14.58
CA ARG A 73 -7.10 -14.98 14.24
C ARG A 73 -7.63 -14.06 15.35
N GLY A 74 -7.33 -14.37 16.61
CA GLY A 74 -7.64 -13.48 17.74
C GLY A 74 -6.70 -12.28 17.89
N LYS A 75 -5.55 -12.26 17.19
CA LYS A 75 -4.54 -11.17 17.23
C LYS A 75 -4.52 -10.30 15.97
N VAL A 76 -5.34 -10.62 15.00
CA VAL A 76 -5.34 -9.97 13.69
C VAL A 76 -6.69 -9.32 13.42
N GLY A 77 -6.68 -8.04 13.08
CA GLY A 77 -7.81 -7.37 12.45
C GLY A 77 -7.72 -7.51 10.93
N LEU A 78 -8.82 -7.87 10.29
CA LEU A 78 -8.87 -8.03 8.83
C LEU A 78 -10.03 -7.23 8.23
N LEU A 79 -9.67 -6.31 7.34
CA LEU A 79 -10.58 -5.65 6.41
C LEU A 79 -10.39 -6.29 5.04
N THR A 80 -11.42 -6.90 4.50
CA THR A 80 -11.43 -7.49 3.15
C THR A 80 -12.01 -6.51 2.13
N GLU A 81 -11.66 -6.66 0.86
CA GLU A 81 -12.20 -5.87 -0.26
C GLU A 81 -13.75 -5.85 -0.26
N TYR A 82 -14.37 -7.00 0.02
CA TYR A 82 -15.82 -7.15 0.20
C TYR A 82 -16.11 -7.51 1.65
N PRO A 83 -16.51 -6.54 2.49
CA PRO A 83 -16.56 -6.74 3.95
C PRO A 83 -17.66 -7.69 4.47
N GLY A 84 -18.60 -8.15 3.63
CA GLY A 84 -19.61 -9.14 4.01
C GLY A 84 -20.45 -8.70 5.23
N LEU A 85 -21.09 -7.51 5.15
CA LEU A 85 -21.86 -6.98 6.27
C LEU A 85 -23.23 -7.67 6.42
N TYR A 86 -23.66 -7.89 7.66
CA TYR A 86 -25.02 -8.34 7.97
C TYR A 86 -26.00 -7.17 7.89
N GLY A 87 -26.49 -6.87 6.70
CA GLY A 87 -27.23 -5.66 6.38
C GLY A 87 -28.48 -5.41 7.21
N ARG A 88 -29.10 -6.46 7.78
CA ARG A 88 -30.30 -6.37 8.63
C ARG A 88 -30.00 -5.93 10.06
N MET A 89 -28.75 -6.06 10.52
CA MET A 89 -28.30 -5.63 11.84
C MET A 89 -28.06 -4.11 11.87
N ILE A 90 -28.21 -3.50 13.02
CA ILE A 90 -27.71 -2.16 13.31
C ILE A 90 -26.22 -2.24 13.68
N ALA A 91 -25.49 -1.09 13.65
CA ALA A 91 -24.04 -1.09 13.86
C ALA A 91 -23.63 -1.61 15.25
N THR A 92 -24.39 -1.25 16.29
CA THR A 92 -24.11 -1.69 17.67
C THR A 92 -24.28 -3.20 17.83
N GLU A 93 -25.36 -3.80 17.32
CA GLU A 93 -25.56 -5.25 17.33
C GLU A 93 -24.47 -5.99 16.54
N TYR A 94 -24.10 -5.45 15.38
CA TYR A 94 -23.06 -6.03 14.52
C TYR A 94 -21.70 -6.07 15.22
N LEU A 95 -21.31 -4.99 15.88
CA LEU A 95 -20.03 -4.90 16.59
C LEU A 95 -20.03 -5.73 17.88
N ASP A 96 -21.16 -5.76 18.61
CA ASP A 96 -21.31 -6.60 19.79
C ASP A 96 -21.18 -8.09 19.43
N PHE A 97 -21.81 -8.50 18.34
CA PHE A 97 -21.70 -9.88 17.83
C PHE A 97 -20.25 -10.27 17.54
N PHE A 98 -19.51 -9.46 16.78
CA PHE A 98 -18.11 -9.78 16.47
C PHE A 98 -17.18 -9.67 17.68
N GLY A 99 -17.41 -8.70 18.57
CA GLY A 99 -16.68 -8.59 19.82
C GLY A 99 -16.89 -9.82 20.72
N SER A 100 -18.12 -10.35 20.77
CA SER A 100 -18.43 -11.57 21.50
C SER A 100 -17.73 -12.80 20.90
N LEU A 101 -17.70 -12.95 19.58
CA LEU A 101 -16.97 -14.03 18.90
C LEU A 101 -15.46 -13.99 19.19
N LEU A 102 -14.90 -12.81 19.41
CA LEU A 102 -13.49 -12.60 19.77
C LEU A 102 -13.23 -12.71 21.27
N GLY A 103 -14.27 -13.06 22.07
CA GLY A 103 -14.16 -13.31 23.51
C GLY A 103 -14.07 -12.07 24.39
N LEU A 104 -14.44 -10.89 23.87
CA LEU A 104 -14.50 -9.67 24.68
C LEU A 104 -15.68 -9.72 25.67
N ASP A 105 -15.47 -9.28 26.90
CA ASP A 105 -16.56 -9.10 27.85
C ASP A 105 -17.50 -7.95 27.45
N VAL A 106 -18.71 -7.91 28.02
CA VAL A 106 -19.77 -6.96 27.65
C VAL A 106 -19.31 -5.51 27.82
N ALA A 107 -18.67 -5.16 28.94
CA ALA A 107 -18.25 -3.79 29.22
C ALA A 107 -17.18 -3.32 28.23
N THR A 108 -16.23 -4.18 27.88
CA THR A 108 -15.20 -3.91 26.88
C THR A 108 -15.83 -3.72 25.49
N ARG A 109 -16.79 -4.57 25.10
CA ARG A 109 -17.49 -4.45 23.79
C ARG A 109 -18.22 -3.12 23.66
N GLU A 110 -19.00 -2.74 24.68
CA GLU A 110 -19.73 -1.48 24.71
C GLU A 110 -18.79 -0.28 24.63
N ALA A 111 -17.76 -0.22 25.49
CA ALA A 111 -16.80 0.88 25.50
C ALA A 111 -16.03 1.00 24.18
N ARG A 112 -15.58 -0.13 23.59
CA ARG A 112 -14.88 -0.12 22.30
C ARG A 112 -15.79 0.26 21.14
N THR A 113 -17.05 -0.21 21.15
CA THR A 113 -18.04 0.15 20.15
C THR A 113 -18.29 1.66 20.14
N ASP A 114 -18.54 2.25 21.31
CA ASP A 114 -18.81 3.67 21.43
C ASP A 114 -17.60 4.51 20.97
N LEU A 115 -16.42 4.17 21.46
CA LEU A 115 -15.17 4.84 21.08
C LEU A 115 -14.94 4.83 19.57
N LEU A 116 -15.01 3.64 18.96
CA LEU A 116 -14.71 3.47 17.53
C LEU A 116 -15.80 4.09 16.64
N LEU A 117 -17.08 3.97 17.00
CA LEU A 117 -18.15 4.62 16.23
C LEU A 117 -18.03 6.14 16.24
N GLN A 118 -17.59 6.74 17.37
CA GLN A 118 -17.30 8.18 17.46
C GLN A 118 -16.06 8.53 16.62
N GLN A 119 -14.95 7.82 16.77
CA GLN A 119 -13.70 8.07 16.05
C GLN A 119 -13.90 8.01 14.52
N PHE A 120 -14.70 7.05 14.03
CA PHE A 120 -14.95 6.89 12.61
C PHE A 120 -16.15 7.71 12.08
N GLY A 121 -16.78 8.55 12.92
CA GLY A 121 -17.91 9.40 12.55
C GLY A 121 -19.14 8.61 12.13
N LEU A 122 -19.41 7.49 12.80
CA LEU A 122 -20.57 6.62 12.59
C LEU A 122 -21.57 6.69 13.74
N TRP A 123 -21.30 7.48 14.78
CA TRP A 123 -22.10 7.55 16.00
C TRP A 123 -23.56 7.89 15.76
N ASP A 124 -23.86 8.89 14.94
CA ASP A 124 -25.24 9.31 14.64
C ASP A 124 -26.04 8.29 13.83
N ALA A 125 -25.32 7.37 13.17
CA ALA A 125 -25.92 6.32 12.36
C ALA A 125 -25.99 4.95 13.08
N ARG A 126 -25.53 4.83 14.34
CA ARG A 126 -25.34 3.55 15.05
C ARG A 126 -26.60 2.68 15.16
N GLU A 127 -27.78 3.31 15.24
CA GLU A 127 -29.09 2.63 15.33
C GLU A 127 -29.73 2.37 13.94
N ARG A 128 -29.07 2.76 12.86
CA ARG A 128 -29.54 2.48 11.50
C ARG A 128 -29.05 1.11 11.04
N LYS A 129 -29.90 0.39 10.27
CA LYS A 129 -29.51 -0.86 9.64
C LYS A 129 -28.36 -0.64 8.64
N LEU A 130 -27.40 -1.57 8.61
CA LEU A 130 -26.20 -1.50 7.78
C LEU A 130 -26.52 -1.49 6.27
N ASP A 131 -27.66 -2.06 5.84
CA ASP A 131 -28.11 -1.96 4.44
C ASP A 131 -28.32 -0.51 4.00
N GLY A 132 -28.77 0.35 4.90
CA GLY A 132 -28.98 1.78 4.66
C GLY A 132 -27.70 2.64 4.71
N TYR A 133 -26.55 2.04 4.95
CA TYR A 133 -25.27 2.77 4.95
C TYR A 133 -24.79 3.05 3.53
N SER A 134 -24.17 4.23 3.33
CA SER A 134 -23.43 4.51 2.11
C SER A 134 -22.23 3.55 1.97
N LYS A 135 -21.66 3.44 0.79
CA LYS A 135 -20.49 2.57 0.56
C LYS A 135 -19.32 2.93 1.49
N GLY A 136 -19.03 4.22 1.67
CA GLY A 136 -18.00 4.69 2.61
C GLY A 136 -18.33 4.36 4.07
N MET A 137 -19.59 4.47 4.49
CA MET A 137 -20.01 4.05 5.83
C MET A 137 -19.88 2.54 6.02
N LYS A 138 -20.21 1.74 5.00
CA LYS A 138 -20.04 0.27 5.01
C LYS A 138 -18.57 -0.13 5.19
N GLN A 139 -17.66 0.58 4.53
CA GLN A 139 -16.23 0.33 4.67
C GLN A 139 -15.71 0.75 6.05
N LYS A 140 -16.17 1.90 6.56
CA LYS A 140 -15.82 2.36 7.90
C LYS A 140 -16.28 1.38 8.98
N ILE A 141 -17.51 0.87 8.93
CA ILE A 141 -17.98 -0.11 9.93
C ILE A 141 -17.22 -1.43 9.84
N ALA A 142 -16.80 -1.85 8.65
CA ALA A 142 -15.94 -3.01 8.48
C ALA A 142 -14.54 -2.79 9.07
N LEU A 143 -14.00 -1.58 8.97
CA LEU A 143 -12.74 -1.21 9.61
C LEU A 143 -12.90 -1.17 11.14
N VAL A 144 -14.00 -0.60 11.64
CA VAL A 144 -14.34 -0.63 13.08
C VAL A 144 -14.43 -2.07 13.60
N ARG A 145 -15.08 -2.98 12.85
CA ARG A 145 -15.12 -4.41 13.19
C ARG A 145 -13.71 -5.01 13.29
N ALA A 146 -12.84 -4.70 12.33
CA ALA A 146 -11.46 -5.20 12.35
C ALA A 146 -10.65 -4.68 13.56
N LEU A 147 -11.08 -3.56 14.16
CA LEU A 147 -10.42 -2.90 15.29
C LEU A 147 -11.06 -3.19 16.65
N ILE A 148 -12.21 -3.87 16.69
CA ILE A 148 -13.02 -4.01 17.92
C ILE A 148 -12.24 -4.63 19.10
N HIS A 149 -11.34 -5.56 18.81
CA HIS A 149 -10.51 -6.28 19.80
C HIS A 149 -9.10 -5.72 19.95
N ASP A 150 -8.82 -4.53 19.40
CA ASP A 150 -7.53 -3.84 19.46
C ASP A 150 -6.32 -4.69 19.00
N PRO A 151 -6.35 -5.20 17.78
CA PRO A 151 -5.35 -6.14 17.32
C PRO A 151 -3.96 -5.50 17.16
N PRO A 152 -2.86 -6.19 17.49
CA PRO A 152 -1.49 -5.74 17.24
C PRO A 152 -1.13 -5.79 15.75
N VAL A 153 -1.85 -6.57 14.94
CA VAL A 153 -1.65 -6.70 13.48
C VAL A 153 -2.94 -6.39 12.75
N LEU A 154 -2.85 -5.54 11.74
CA LEU A 154 -3.99 -5.16 10.91
C LEU A 154 -3.69 -5.45 9.43
N PHE A 155 -4.56 -6.20 8.79
CA PHE A 155 -4.57 -6.42 7.34
C PHE A 155 -5.70 -5.63 6.71
N LEU A 156 -5.36 -4.78 5.72
CA LEU A 156 -6.30 -3.94 4.99
C LEU A 156 -6.23 -4.31 3.50
N ASP A 157 -7.18 -5.13 3.04
CA ASP A 157 -7.19 -5.59 1.65
C ASP A 157 -8.05 -4.66 0.79
N GLU A 158 -7.40 -3.84 -0.05
CA GLU A 158 -8.02 -2.86 -0.97
C GLU A 158 -9.04 -1.92 -0.29
N PRO A 159 -8.69 -1.20 0.79
CA PRO A 159 -9.64 -0.52 1.68
C PRO A 159 -10.42 0.61 1.02
N THR A 160 -9.95 1.20 -0.08
CA THR A 160 -10.60 2.32 -0.77
C THR A 160 -11.13 1.97 -2.16
N THR A 161 -11.06 0.70 -2.56
CA THR A 161 -11.46 0.25 -3.90
C THR A 161 -12.91 0.59 -4.21
N ALA A 162 -13.13 1.12 -5.42
CA ALA A 162 -14.43 1.50 -5.97
C ALA A 162 -15.20 2.51 -5.10
N MET A 163 -14.51 3.35 -4.32
CA MET A 163 -15.07 4.49 -3.60
C MET A 163 -14.98 5.78 -4.42
N ASP A 164 -15.87 6.73 -4.13
CA ASP A 164 -15.71 8.10 -4.59
C ASP A 164 -14.50 8.76 -3.91
N PRO A 165 -13.90 9.81 -4.51
CA PRO A 165 -12.67 10.42 -3.99
C PRO A 165 -12.79 10.95 -2.54
N GLN A 166 -13.95 11.47 -2.16
CA GLN A 166 -14.19 12.02 -0.82
C GLN A 166 -14.25 10.91 0.23
N SER A 167 -15.00 9.86 -0.04
CA SER A 167 -15.10 8.68 0.83
C SER A 167 -13.74 7.98 0.98
N ALA A 168 -13.01 7.82 -0.13
CA ALA A 168 -11.66 7.23 -0.13
C ALA A 168 -10.68 8.04 0.72
N ARG A 169 -10.73 9.39 0.62
CA ARG A 169 -9.91 10.27 1.46
C ARG A 169 -10.20 10.06 2.94
N THR A 170 -11.48 10.04 3.32
CA THR A 170 -11.87 9.86 4.72
C THR A 170 -11.39 8.52 5.29
N VAL A 171 -11.42 7.45 4.48
CA VAL A 171 -10.91 6.13 4.90
C VAL A 171 -9.38 6.16 5.01
N ARG A 172 -8.66 6.80 4.08
CA ARG A 172 -7.20 6.94 4.17
C ARG A 172 -6.77 7.74 5.39
N ASP A 173 -7.45 8.86 5.68
CA ASP A 173 -7.18 9.66 6.87
C ASP A 173 -7.37 8.81 8.14
N ALA A 174 -8.46 8.04 8.21
CA ALA A 174 -8.71 7.11 9.31
C ALA A 174 -7.64 6.01 9.43
N ILE A 175 -7.15 5.45 8.32
CA ILE A 175 -6.05 4.47 8.32
C ILE A 175 -4.75 5.12 8.85
N GLY A 176 -4.46 6.36 8.45
CA GLY A 176 -3.32 7.12 8.95
C GLY A 176 -3.32 7.28 10.49
N GLU A 177 -4.51 7.49 11.07
CA GLU A 177 -4.69 7.61 12.53
C GLU A 177 -4.53 6.28 13.29
N LEU A 178 -4.60 5.12 12.59
CA LEU A 178 -4.42 3.80 13.21
C LEU A 178 -2.97 3.46 13.51
N ARG A 179 -2.03 4.29 13.08
CA ARG A 179 -0.61 4.09 13.37
C ARG A 179 -0.37 4.26 14.87
N GLN A 180 0.06 3.19 15.50
CA GLN A 180 0.51 3.15 16.89
C GLN A 180 1.89 2.52 16.92
N ALA A 181 2.69 2.87 17.92
CA ALA A 181 4.10 2.45 18.00
C ALA A 181 4.31 0.92 17.97
N ASP A 182 3.29 0.15 18.35
CA ASP A 182 3.32 -1.31 18.48
C ASP A 182 2.39 -2.04 17.48
N ARG A 183 1.64 -1.33 16.61
CA ARG A 183 0.77 -1.97 15.62
C ARG A 183 1.47 -2.11 14.27
N ALA A 184 1.50 -3.32 13.71
CA ALA A 184 1.94 -3.56 12.34
C ALA A 184 0.74 -3.56 11.40
N ILE A 185 0.83 -2.82 10.28
CA ILE A 185 -0.24 -2.72 9.28
C ILE A 185 0.30 -3.21 7.93
N LEU A 186 -0.38 -4.17 7.33
CA LEU A 186 -0.16 -4.56 5.93
C LEU A 186 -1.37 -4.12 5.11
N LEU A 187 -1.15 -3.15 4.24
CA LEU A 187 -2.12 -2.61 3.31
C LEU A 187 -1.90 -3.23 1.93
N THR A 188 -2.93 -3.81 1.31
CA THR A 188 -2.85 -4.14 -0.12
C THR A 188 -3.59 -3.08 -0.93
N THR A 189 -3.00 -2.70 -2.04
CA THR A 189 -3.63 -1.75 -2.96
C THR A 189 -3.09 -1.88 -4.37
N HIS A 190 -3.85 -1.46 -5.36
CA HIS A 190 -3.38 -1.19 -6.73
C HIS A 190 -3.27 0.32 -7.00
N ASN A 191 -3.64 1.16 -6.02
CA ASN A 191 -3.61 2.61 -6.10
C ASN A 191 -2.24 3.14 -5.63
N LEU A 192 -1.44 3.63 -6.56
CA LEU A 192 -0.10 4.15 -6.32
C LEU A 192 -0.11 5.34 -5.35
N ALA A 193 -1.06 6.28 -5.51
CA ALA A 193 -1.16 7.44 -4.63
C ALA A 193 -1.52 7.06 -3.18
N GLU A 194 -2.31 6.00 -2.98
CA GLU A 194 -2.62 5.47 -1.65
C GLU A 194 -1.38 4.87 -0.99
N ALA A 195 -0.61 4.05 -1.73
CA ALA A 195 0.63 3.47 -1.24
C ALA A 195 1.67 4.55 -0.89
N GLU A 196 1.83 5.56 -1.75
CA GLU A 196 2.76 6.68 -1.54
C GLU A 196 2.40 7.53 -0.32
N LEU A 197 1.09 7.75 -0.11
CA LEU A 197 0.59 8.58 1.00
C LEU A 197 0.69 7.89 2.37
N LEU A 198 0.41 6.58 2.42
CA LEU A 198 0.21 5.87 3.68
C LEU A 198 1.41 5.04 4.12
N ALA A 199 2.21 4.52 3.18
CA ALA A 199 3.19 3.49 3.51
C ALA A 199 4.55 4.05 3.97
N ASP A 200 5.13 3.40 4.97
CA ASP A 200 6.55 3.60 5.33
C ASP A 200 7.46 2.88 4.35
N ARG A 201 7.07 1.67 3.95
CA ARG A 201 7.73 0.88 2.91
C ARG A 201 6.69 0.29 1.96
N ILE A 202 7.13 0.06 0.73
CA ILE A 202 6.32 -0.44 -0.37
C ILE A 202 6.95 -1.72 -0.89
N ALA A 203 6.18 -2.81 -0.92
CA ALA A 203 6.52 -4.06 -1.60
C ALA A 203 5.73 -4.11 -2.90
N ILE A 204 6.39 -4.13 -4.05
CA ILE A 204 5.74 -4.24 -5.36
C ILE A 204 5.66 -5.72 -5.72
N ILE A 205 4.43 -6.24 -5.84
CA ILE A 205 4.15 -7.64 -6.20
C ILE A 205 3.62 -7.75 -7.63
N ARG A 206 4.17 -8.69 -8.40
CA ARG A 206 3.73 -9.02 -9.76
C ARG A 206 3.92 -10.50 -10.04
N GLY A 207 2.92 -11.15 -10.65
CA GLY A 207 2.98 -12.57 -10.97
C GLY A 207 3.27 -13.47 -9.77
N GLY A 208 2.84 -13.07 -8.58
CA GLY A 208 3.05 -13.80 -7.33
C GLY A 208 4.42 -13.58 -6.68
N GLN A 209 5.26 -12.68 -7.18
CA GLN A 209 6.61 -12.42 -6.67
C GLN A 209 6.76 -10.95 -6.23
N ILE A 210 7.50 -10.70 -5.17
CA ILE A 210 7.93 -9.34 -4.80
C ILE A 210 9.13 -8.99 -5.68
N ILE A 211 8.95 -7.96 -6.52
CA ILE A 211 9.95 -7.51 -7.50
C ILE A 211 10.72 -6.27 -7.03
N ALA A 212 10.19 -5.56 -6.03
CA ALA A 212 10.88 -4.45 -5.37
C ALA A 212 10.33 -4.27 -3.95
N LEU A 213 11.18 -3.87 -3.01
CA LEU A 213 10.83 -3.60 -1.61
C LEU A 213 11.74 -2.51 -1.05
N GLY A 214 11.16 -1.46 -0.51
CA GLY A 214 11.89 -0.36 0.12
C GLY A 214 10.99 0.82 0.46
N THR A 215 11.55 1.87 1.01
CA THR A 215 10.88 3.18 1.13
C THR A 215 10.71 3.80 -0.27
N PHE A 216 9.79 4.72 -0.42
CA PHE A 216 9.63 5.46 -1.69
C PHE A 216 10.95 6.11 -2.14
N ALA A 217 11.71 6.69 -1.20
CA ALA A 217 13.01 7.33 -1.49
C ALA A 217 14.07 6.32 -1.98
N GLU A 218 14.13 5.12 -1.38
CA GLU A 218 15.04 4.05 -1.81
C GLU A 218 14.69 3.53 -3.21
N LEU A 219 13.41 3.22 -3.44
CA LEU A 219 12.91 2.75 -4.73
C LEU A 219 13.12 3.80 -5.83
N SER A 220 12.83 5.07 -5.56
CA SER A 220 13.06 6.17 -6.50
C SER A 220 14.54 6.31 -6.85
N ARG A 221 15.42 6.24 -5.85
CA ARG A 221 16.88 6.35 -6.10
C ARG A 221 17.41 5.17 -6.91
N GLN A 222 16.96 3.96 -6.57
CA GLN A 222 17.42 2.74 -7.24
C GLN A 222 16.98 2.68 -8.71
N LEU A 223 15.74 3.08 -9.00
CA LEU A 223 15.09 2.83 -10.29
C LEU A 223 15.10 4.06 -11.22
N LEU A 224 15.01 5.26 -10.66
CA LEU A 224 15.01 6.51 -11.43
C LEU A 224 16.38 7.22 -11.42
N GLY A 225 17.34 6.72 -10.62
CA GLY A 225 18.68 7.30 -10.51
C GLY A 225 18.73 8.62 -9.75
N ALA A 226 19.73 9.46 -10.05
CA ALA A 226 19.92 10.75 -9.38
C ALA A 226 18.72 11.68 -9.59
N PRO A 227 18.38 12.54 -8.60
CA PRO A 227 17.32 13.53 -8.75
C PRO A 227 17.51 14.45 -9.94
N ILE A 228 16.40 14.82 -10.59
CA ILE A 228 16.37 15.81 -11.65
C ILE A 228 15.94 17.14 -11.03
N TYR A 229 16.71 18.19 -11.31
CA TYR A 229 16.39 19.56 -10.95
C TYR A 229 15.97 20.33 -12.20
N GLU A 230 14.98 21.18 -12.04
CA GLU A 230 14.56 22.15 -13.05
C GLU A 230 14.91 23.55 -12.59
N LEU A 231 15.67 24.25 -13.44
CA LEU A 231 16.01 25.64 -13.27
C LEU A 231 15.36 26.46 -14.37
N ARG A 232 14.78 27.63 -14.02
CA ARG A 232 14.18 28.55 -14.98
C ARG A 232 14.81 29.92 -14.86
N LEU A 233 15.21 30.47 -16.04
CA LEU A 233 15.74 31.82 -16.17
C LEU A 233 14.62 32.87 -16.30
N ALA A 234 14.91 34.11 -15.98
CA ALA A 234 14.05 35.23 -16.31
C ALA A 234 13.96 35.46 -17.82
N VAL A 235 12.82 35.98 -18.28
CA VAL A 235 12.62 36.41 -19.67
C VAL A 235 13.46 37.66 -19.95
N PRO A 236 14.14 37.84 -21.10
CA PRO A 236 14.11 37.04 -22.32
C PRO A 236 15.31 36.09 -22.52
N HIS A 237 15.87 35.55 -21.47
CA HIS A 237 17.12 34.81 -21.53
C HIS A 237 16.96 33.39 -22.12
N ASN A 238 18.04 32.87 -22.74
CA ASN A 238 18.12 31.49 -23.24
C ASN A 238 19.30 30.77 -22.54
N ILE A 239 19.04 29.56 -22.03
CA ILE A 239 20.02 28.76 -21.27
C ILE A 239 20.98 27.99 -22.19
N ALA A 240 20.58 27.64 -23.40
CA ALA A 240 21.34 26.72 -24.29
C ALA A 240 22.78 27.16 -24.51
N PRO A 241 23.13 28.46 -24.72
CA PRO A 241 24.52 28.89 -24.87
C PRO A 241 25.39 28.71 -23.64
N ALA A 242 24.79 28.61 -22.42
CA ALA A 242 25.54 28.43 -21.18
C ALA A 242 25.84 26.94 -20.87
N VAL A 243 25.14 26.00 -21.46
CA VAL A 243 25.24 24.56 -21.19
C VAL A 243 26.69 24.03 -21.25
N PRO A 244 27.51 24.34 -22.27
CA PRO A 244 28.90 23.83 -22.32
C PRO A 244 29.75 24.22 -21.11
N ALA A 245 29.47 25.39 -20.51
CA ALA A 245 30.19 25.90 -19.35
C ALA A 245 29.66 25.35 -18.00
N LEU A 246 28.66 24.47 -18.02
CA LEU A 246 28.06 23.82 -16.86
C LEU A 246 28.34 22.29 -16.85
N ALA A 247 28.87 21.74 -17.95
CA ALA A 247 29.07 20.31 -18.17
C ALA A 247 30.03 19.63 -17.15
N ASP A 248 30.89 20.40 -16.50
CA ASP A 248 31.75 19.91 -15.43
C ASP A 248 31.06 19.81 -14.08
N LEU A 249 29.92 20.48 -13.89
CA LEU A 249 29.15 20.48 -12.63
C LEU A 249 27.94 19.56 -12.65
N ILE A 250 27.25 19.48 -13.77
CA ILE A 250 25.95 18.83 -13.89
C ILE A 250 25.84 17.97 -15.15
N THR A 251 25.02 16.92 -15.06
CA THR A 251 24.60 16.16 -16.24
C THR A 251 23.29 16.74 -16.76
N VAL A 252 23.34 17.41 -17.92
CA VAL A 252 22.16 18.05 -18.52
C VAL A 252 21.27 17.00 -19.17
N GLU A 253 19.98 17.03 -18.83
CA GLU A 253 18.93 16.19 -19.44
C GLU A 253 18.22 16.93 -20.60
N ASP A 254 17.87 18.19 -20.36
CA ASP A 254 17.23 19.06 -21.33
C ASP A 254 17.63 20.52 -21.08
N ALA A 255 17.78 21.28 -22.16
CA ALA A 255 18.06 22.70 -22.13
C ALA A 255 17.33 23.41 -23.26
N SER A 256 16.14 23.90 -22.97
CA SER A 256 15.28 24.52 -23.96
C SER A 256 14.75 25.88 -23.48
N GLY A 257 14.95 26.91 -24.32
CA GLY A 257 14.51 28.26 -24.01
C GLY A 257 15.05 28.76 -22.67
N GLN A 258 14.19 28.96 -21.68
CA GLN A 258 14.51 29.46 -20.35
C GLN A 258 14.75 28.35 -19.33
N THR A 259 14.51 27.08 -19.69
CA THR A 259 14.49 25.94 -18.76
C THR A 259 15.71 25.05 -18.95
N LEU A 260 16.33 24.69 -17.84
CA LEU A 260 17.41 23.69 -17.77
C LEU A 260 16.97 22.57 -16.83
N ARG A 261 16.97 21.34 -17.32
CA ARG A 261 16.81 20.13 -16.51
C ARG A 261 18.13 19.39 -16.44
N TYR A 262 18.55 19.03 -15.21
CA TYR A 262 19.82 18.37 -14.98
C TYR A 262 19.73 17.38 -13.84
N ARG A 263 20.58 16.34 -13.86
CA ARG A 263 20.75 15.39 -12.74
C ARG A 263 21.78 15.91 -11.76
N CYS A 264 21.47 15.76 -10.47
CA CYS A 264 22.36 16.17 -9.40
C CYS A 264 22.23 15.24 -8.19
N THR A 265 23.35 14.64 -7.75
CA THR A 265 23.43 13.78 -6.55
C THR A 265 23.67 14.58 -5.27
N GLU A 266 24.31 15.75 -5.35
CA GLU A 266 24.70 16.58 -4.21
C GLU A 266 24.16 18.01 -4.37
N PRO A 267 22.85 18.22 -4.28
CA PRO A 267 22.21 19.51 -4.57
C PRO A 267 22.69 20.65 -3.68
N ASN A 268 22.99 20.36 -2.41
CA ASN A 268 23.47 21.37 -1.47
C ASN A 268 24.86 21.92 -1.84
N LEU A 269 25.66 21.14 -2.54
CA LEU A 269 26.98 21.54 -3.01
C LEU A 269 26.91 22.15 -4.42
N ILE A 270 26.21 21.50 -5.32
CA ILE A 270 26.23 21.82 -6.77
C ILE A 270 25.33 23.01 -7.08
N ASN A 271 24.11 23.09 -6.52
CA ASN A 271 23.17 24.15 -6.85
C ASN A 271 23.71 25.56 -6.54
N PRO A 272 24.36 25.83 -5.40
CA PRO A 272 24.98 27.15 -5.17
C PRO A 272 26.05 27.50 -6.19
N GLN A 273 26.87 26.55 -6.60
CA GLN A 273 27.93 26.76 -7.62
C GLN A 273 27.31 27.03 -9.00
N LEU A 274 26.27 26.29 -9.35
CA LEU A 274 25.51 26.49 -10.59
C LEU A 274 24.90 27.89 -10.64
N LEU A 275 24.22 28.33 -9.57
CA LEU A 275 23.63 29.66 -9.46
C LEU A 275 24.69 30.75 -9.58
N ALA A 276 25.83 30.61 -8.93
CA ALA A 276 26.95 31.58 -9.03
C ALA A 276 27.50 31.69 -10.45
N ARG A 277 27.67 30.55 -11.17
CA ARG A 277 28.13 30.54 -12.57
C ARG A 277 27.14 31.18 -13.54
N LEU A 278 25.84 30.99 -13.31
CA LEU A 278 24.80 31.62 -14.12
C LEU A 278 24.72 33.13 -13.87
N ALA A 279 24.79 33.55 -12.61
CA ALA A 279 24.84 34.96 -12.24
C ALA A 279 26.04 35.68 -12.87
N ALA A 280 27.22 35.09 -12.86
CA ALA A 280 28.42 35.65 -13.49
C ALA A 280 28.29 35.82 -15.01
N ARG A 281 27.31 35.16 -15.66
CA ARG A 281 26.97 35.29 -17.07
C ARG A 281 25.75 36.18 -17.34
N ASN A 282 25.28 36.92 -16.35
CA ASN A 282 24.06 37.72 -16.42
C ASN A 282 22.81 36.90 -16.81
N LEU A 283 22.71 35.65 -16.33
CA LEU A 283 21.58 34.76 -16.51
C LEU A 283 20.81 34.66 -15.18
N PRO A 284 19.86 35.56 -14.91
CA PRO A 284 19.15 35.57 -13.63
C PRO A 284 18.19 34.39 -13.54
N VAL A 285 18.29 33.63 -12.43
CA VAL A 285 17.44 32.49 -12.13
C VAL A 285 16.23 32.95 -11.33
N VAL A 286 15.03 32.55 -11.77
CA VAL A 286 13.75 32.87 -11.08
C VAL A 286 13.16 31.69 -10.35
N ALA A 287 13.55 30.47 -10.70
CA ALA A 287 13.13 29.27 -10.01
C ALA A 287 14.21 28.18 -10.10
N LEU A 288 14.36 27.42 -9.04
CA LEU A 288 15.14 26.19 -8.98
C LEU A 288 14.44 25.25 -8.03
N ALA A 289 14.00 24.11 -8.54
CA ALA A 289 13.30 23.10 -7.76
C ALA A 289 13.67 21.69 -8.21
N GLU A 290 13.57 20.72 -7.31
CA GLU A 290 13.60 19.32 -7.70
C GLU A 290 12.32 19.00 -8.46
N VAL A 291 12.46 18.26 -9.57
CA VAL A 291 11.30 17.75 -10.32
C VAL A 291 10.65 16.66 -9.47
N PRO A 292 9.37 16.84 -9.10
CA PRO A 292 8.67 15.85 -8.30
C PRO A 292 8.72 14.48 -8.97
N ARG A 293 9.03 13.46 -8.19
CA ARG A 293 8.97 12.05 -8.59
C ARG A 293 7.73 11.44 -7.99
N SER A 294 7.08 10.57 -8.73
CA SER A 294 5.91 9.83 -8.27
C SER A 294 6.22 8.33 -8.14
N LEU A 295 5.43 7.65 -7.34
CA LEU A 295 5.48 6.19 -7.32
C LEU A 295 5.05 5.59 -8.67
N GLU A 296 4.30 6.34 -9.47
CA GLU A 296 3.94 5.97 -10.84
C GLU A 296 5.18 5.85 -11.74
N ASP A 297 6.10 6.81 -11.68
CA ASP A 297 7.35 6.78 -12.44
C ASP A 297 8.19 5.55 -12.06
N VAL A 298 8.27 5.26 -10.76
CA VAL A 298 8.95 4.07 -10.21
C VAL A 298 8.28 2.79 -10.73
N TYR A 299 6.97 2.71 -10.64
CA TYR A 299 6.19 1.54 -11.05
C TYR A 299 6.31 1.26 -12.55
N LEU A 300 6.19 2.29 -13.40
CA LEU A 300 6.35 2.18 -14.85
C LEU A 300 7.73 1.67 -15.23
N ARG A 301 8.77 2.12 -14.53
CA ARG A 301 10.14 1.66 -14.75
C ARG A 301 10.30 0.17 -14.42
N ILE A 302 9.78 -0.28 -13.27
CA ILE A 302 9.80 -1.68 -12.86
C ILE A 302 9.07 -2.56 -13.88
N VAL A 303 7.88 -2.11 -14.32
CA VAL A 303 7.07 -2.86 -15.28
C VAL A 303 7.78 -2.98 -16.63
N ALA A 304 8.49 -1.93 -17.07
CA ALA A 304 9.25 -1.94 -18.31
C ALA A 304 10.46 -2.91 -18.22
N GLU A 305 11.18 -2.92 -17.13
CA GLU A 305 12.33 -3.81 -16.90
C GLU A 305 11.89 -5.28 -16.79
N ASP A 306 10.79 -5.57 -16.10
CA ASP A 306 10.22 -6.92 -16.01
C ASP A 306 9.61 -7.40 -17.34
N ALA A 307 9.12 -6.49 -18.18
CA ALA A 307 8.63 -6.82 -19.52
C ALA A 307 9.76 -7.22 -20.48
N ALA A 308 10.97 -6.76 -20.23
CA ALA A 308 12.17 -7.12 -20.98
C ALA A 308 12.78 -8.47 -20.56
N ALA A 309 12.39 -9.00 -19.38
CA ALA A 309 12.78 -10.33 -18.93
C ALA A 309 12.02 -11.43 -19.71
N PRO A 310 12.65 -12.62 -19.98
CA PRO A 310 12.00 -13.69 -20.72
C PRO A 310 10.74 -14.19 -20.00
N LYS A 311 9.58 -14.03 -20.62
CA LYS A 311 8.26 -14.35 -20.04
C LYS A 311 8.04 -15.88 -19.98
N GLN A 312 7.63 -16.37 -18.81
CA GLN A 312 6.91 -17.65 -18.76
C GLN A 312 5.54 -17.50 -19.44
N PRO A 313 5.02 -18.55 -20.12
CA PRO A 313 3.78 -18.45 -20.88
C PRO A 313 2.60 -18.03 -19.98
N PRO A 314 1.67 -17.22 -20.51
CA PRO A 314 0.51 -16.76 -19.74
C PRO A 314 -0.40 -17.93 -19.38
N VAL A 315 -0.87 -17.97 -18.13
CA VAL A 315 -1.88 -18.94 -17.67
C VAL A 315 -3.23 -18.59 -18.33
N PRO A 316 -3.98 -19.55 -18.86
CA PRO A 316 -5.28 -19.32 -19.46
C PRO A 316 -6.25 -18.64 -18.49
N HIS A 317 -6.97 -17.63 -18.94
CA HIS A 317 -7.93 -16.83 -18.15
C HIS A 317 -9.02 -17.69 -17.47
N GLN A 318 -9.34 -18.85 -18.03
CA GLN A 318 -10.30 -19.82 -17.49
C GLN A 318 -9.84 -20.49 -16.20
N GLU A 319 -8.53 -20.76 -16.02
CA GLU A 319 -8.01 -21.36 -14.79
C GLU A 319 -7.97 -20.35 -13.62
N ALA A 320 -7.79 -19.06 -13.88
CA ALA A 320 -7.85 -18.01 -12.85
C ALA A 320 -9.29 -17.78 -12.35
N LEU A 321 -10.29 -17.90 -13.20
CA LEU A 321 -11.72 -17.84 -12.84
C LEU A 321 -12.14 -19.08 -12.05
N ALA A 322 -11.74 -20.28 -12.47
CA ALA A 322 -12.01 -21.53 -11.75
C ALA A 322 -11.35 -21.53 -10.35
N ALA A 323 -10.14 -20.99 -10.21
CA ALA A 323 -9.47 -20.82 -8.92
C ALA A 323 -10.23 -19.88 -7.97
N ASN A 324 -10.85 -18.81 -8.50
CA ASN A 324 -11.69 -17.89 -7.72
C ASN A 324 -13.03 -18.54 -7.33
N GLU A 325 -13.65 -19.31 -8.21
CA GLU A 325 -14.90 -20.03 -7.92
C GLU A 325 -14.68 -21.14 -6.88
N VAL A 326 -13.61 -21.91 -6.98
CA VAL A 326 -13.21 -22.91 -5.98
C VAL A 326 -12.90 -22.23 -4.64
N LEU A 327 -12.32 -21.03 -4.65
CA LEU A 327 -12.04 -20.27 -3.44
C LEU A 327 -13.32 -19.76 -2.77
N GLN A 328 -14.31 -19.33 -3.54
CA GLN A 328 -15.64 -18.95 -3.03
C GLN A 328 -16.39 -20.15 -2.44
N GLN A 329 -16.37 -21.29 -3.11
CA GLN A 329 -16.98 -22.54 -2.63
C GLN A 329 -16.33 -23.04 -1.34
N LEU A 330 -15.01 -22.92 -1.17
CA LEU A 330 -14.31 -23.31 0.07
C LEU A 330 -14.65 -22.37 1.24
N ILE A 331 -14.89 -21.09 0.97
CA ILE A 331 -15.33 -20.11 1.99
C ILE A 331 -16.78 -20.36 2.43
N GLU A 332 -17.63 -20.80 1.51
CA GLU A 332 -19.04 -21.16 1.80
C GLU A 332 -19.18 -22.50 2.50
N ALA A 333 -18.18 -23.39 2.38
CA ALA A 333 -18.21 -24.73 3.00
C ALA A 333 -17.62 -24.72 4.44
N ASP A 334 -16.84 -23.71 4.83
CA ASP A 334 -16.25 -23.56 6.17
C ASP A 334 -17.05 -22.60 7.09
N LEU A 335 -18.23 -22.12 6.65
CA LEU A 335 -19.23 -21.37 7.44
C LEU A 335 -20.40 -22.27 7.78
#